data_9b1c3d8d545fdf7bd1edac5d3c47d213
#
_entry.id   9b1c3d8d545fdf7bd1edac5d3c47d213
#
_cell.length_a   1.000
_cell.length_b   1.000
_cell.length_c   1.000
_cell.angle_alpha   90.00
_cell.angle_beta   90.00
_cell.angle_gamma   90.00
#
_symmetry.space_group_name_H-M   'P 1'
#
loop_
_entity.id
_entity.type
_entity.pdbx_description
1 polymer ?
#
loop_
_entity_poly.entity_id
_entity_poly.type
_entity_poly.pdbx_seq_one_letter_code
_entity_poly.pdbx_strand_id
1 'polypeptide(L)'
;MSEPRAYQGRRSILTKWASAATGQAVWCTSTVQMDAAMLLDFDADIVCFQSGVVQVHWELEGRHGTVEPAFVARTRDGRRLVFSRPPRDESGVEERVLRQAGDEAGWEIRPLQVPQGVLRSSLENAAHFSSPEFAPDDHVREVLLEVFAAPRPLQAGALASGLGLKAPGYAWHLVWTGELTCDWTKPLLPTSPVWASQAADAEEA
;
A
#
# COMPACT_ATOMS: atom_id res chain seq x y z
N MET A 1 18.68 1.99 10.22
CA MET A 1 17.58 1.00 10.13
C MET A 1 18.13 -0.34 10.61
N SER A 2 17.58 -0.90 11.69
CA SER A 2 18.02 -2.21 12.21
C SER A 2 17.34 -3.32 11.43
N GLU A 3 18.10 -4.22 10.83
CA GLU A 3 17.56 -5.46 10.26
C GLU A 3 16.92 -6.32 11.35
N PRO A 4 15.72 -6.88 11.12
CA PRO A 4 15.12 -7.82 12.04
C PRO A 4 16.04 -9.04 12.18
N ARG A 5 16.40 -9.39 13.42
CA ARG A 5 17.30 -10.53 13.68
C ARG A 5 16.60 -11.83 13.29
N ALA A 6 17.14 -12.52 12.28
CA ALA A 6 16.80 -13.91 12.00
C ALA A 6 17.42 -14.81 13.09
N TYR A 7 16.63 -15.66 13.75
CA TYR A 7 17.13 -16.70 14.65
C TYR A 7 16.64 -18.08 14.19
N GLN A 8 17.44 -19.10 14.43
CA GLN A 8 17.09 -20.48 14.09
C GLN A 8 15.77 -20.88 14.79
N GLY A 9 14.79 -21.37 14.01
CA GLY A 9 13.46 -21.75 14.51
C GLY A 9 12.32 -20.79 14.15
N ARG A 10 12.59 -19.63 13.56
CA ARG A 10 11.54 -18.74 13.06
C ARG A 10 10.98 -19.29 11.75
N ARG A 11 9.71 -19.73 11.75
CA ARG A 11 8.99 -20.18 10.54
C ARG A 11 8.53 -19.03 9.64
N SER A 12 8.93 -17.77 9.90
CA SER A 12 8.53 -16.62 9.12
C SER A 12 9.56 -16.33 8.03
N ILE A 13 9.09 -16.24 6.81
CA ILE A 13 9.90 -15.78 5.67
C ILE A 13 10.13 -14.28 5.86
N LEU A 14 11.37 -13.87 6.01
CA LEU A 14 11.75 -12.47 5.99
C LEU A 14 11.87 -12.02 4.55
N THR A 15 11.00 -11.12 4.10
CA THR A 15 11.00 -10.56 2.74
C THR A 15 10.98 -9.03 2.79
N LYS A 16 11.20 -8.39 1.65
CA LYS A 16 11.20 -6.93 1.51
C LYS A 16 10.13 -6.53 0.52
N TRP A 17 9.32 -5.55 0.89
CA TRP A 17 8.49 -4.79 -0.03
C TRP A 17 9.27 -3.55 -0.48
N ALA A 18 9.38 -3.31 -1.78
CA ALA A 18 9.95 -2.07 -2.31
C ALA A 18 8.81 -1.05 -2.40
N SER A 19 8.76 -0.10 -1.47
CA SER A 19 7.71 0.92 -1.48
C SER A 19 7.91 1.89 -2.65
N ALA A 20 6.91 2.02 -3.50
CA ALA A 20 6.89 2.98 -4.60
C ALA A 20 6.82 4.42 -4.07
N ALA A 21 6.07 4.65 -2.99
CA ALA A 21 5.90 5.97 -2.39
C ALA A 21 7.21 6.58 -1.86
N THR A 22 8.14 5.73 -1.36
CA THR A 22 9.39 6.21 -0.73
C THR A 22 10.67 5.76 -1.42
N GLY A 23 10.60 4.79 -2.33
CA GLY A 23 11.76 4.10 -2.90
C GLY A 23 12.52 3.24 -1.88
N GLN A 24 12.00 3.07 -0.66
CA GLN A 24 12.66 2.35 0.42
C GLN A 24 12.13 0.93 0.58
N ALA A 25 12.98 0.03 1.08
CA ALA A 25 12.58 -1.32 1.40
C ALA A 25 11.90 -1.38 2.78
N VAL A 26 10.71 -1.97 2.84
CA VAL A 26 9.97 -2.26 4.06
C VAL A 26 10.06 -3.74 4.37
N TRP A 27 10.50 -4.11 5.56
CA TRP A 27 10.63 -5.50 5.96
C TRP A 27 9.27 -6.12 6.31
N CYS A 28 8.99 -7.28 5.73
CA CYS A 28 7.79 -8.05 5.99
C CYS A 28 8.17 -9.43 6.53
N THR A 29 7.54 -9.84 7.63
CA THR A 29 7.83 -11.10 8.32
C THR A 29 6.85 -12.22 7.97
N SER A 30 5.88 -11.94 7.09
CA SER A 30 4.89 -12.89 6.59
C SER A 30 4.31 -12.43 5.26
N THR A 31 3.68 -13.36 4.52
CA THR A 31 2.91 -13.03 3.30
C THR A 31 1.74 -12.09 3.59
N VAL A 32 1.05 -12.28 4.72
CA VAL A 32 -0.01 -11.39 5.19
C VAL A 32 0.49 -9.95 5.36
N GLN A 33 1.68 -9.79 5.94
CA GLN A 33 2.28 -8.46 6.10
C GLN A 33 2.73 -7.89 4.76
N MET A 34 3.17 -8.72 3.82
CA MET A 34 3.52 -8.28 2.46
C MET A 34 2.30 -7.81 1.67
N ASP A 35 1.19 -8.56 1.75
CA ASP A 35 -0.08 -8.17 1.12
C ASP A 35 -0.61 -6.85 1.71
N ALA A 36 -0.48 -6.66 3.02
CA ALA A 36 -0.85 -5.41 3.67
C ALA A 36 0.09 -4.24 3.29
N ALA A 37 1.41 -4.49 3.13
CA ALA A 37 2.36 -3.49 2.64
C ALA A 37 2.01 -3.02 1.22
N MET A 38 1.60 -3.95 0.35
CA MET A 38 1.10 -3.63 -0.99
C MET A 38 -0.13 -2.70 -0.93
N LEU A 39 -1.09 -2.99 -0.04
CA LEU A 39 -2.28 -2.16 0.12
C LEU A 39 -1.94 -0.75 0.65
N LEU A 40 -1.00 -0.66 1.61
CA LEU A 40 -0.55 0.63 2.14
C LEU A 40 0.21 1.46 1.12
N ASP A 41 0.99 0.82 0.24
CA ASP A 41 1.75 1.49 -0.80
C ASP A 41 0.86 1.95 -1.98
N PHE A 42 -0.29 1.29 -2.15
CA PHE A 42 -1.32 1.67 -3.12
C PHE A 42 -2.23 2.81 -2.60
N ASP A 43 -2.33 2.99 -1.27
CA ASP A 43 -3.16 4.03 -0.68
C ASP A 43 -2.52 5.41 -0.89
N ALA A 44 -3.14 6.23 -1.74
CA ALA A 44 -2.65 7.56 -2.07
C ALA A 44 -2.53 8.51 -0.85
N ASP A 45 -3.25 8.21 0.23
CA ASP A 45 -3.16 8.99 1.48
C ASP A 45 -1.89 8.66 2.28
N ILE A 46 -1.28 7.49 2.06
CA ILE A 46 -0.09 7.05 2.80
C ILE A 46 1.18 7.52 2.08
N VAL A 47 1.89 8.45 2.68
CA VAL A 47 3.15 8.98 2.11
C VAL A 47 4.39 8.20 2.54
N CYS A 48 4.34 7.49 3.66
CA CYS A 48 5.40 6.57 4.06
C CYS A 48 4.89 5.59 5.12
N PHE A 49 5.46 4.40 5.15
CA PHE A 49 5.20 3.40 6.19
C PHE A 49 6.44 2.54 6.44
N GLN A 50 6.54 1.99 7.64
CA GLN A 50 7.66 1.13 8.07
C GLN A 50 7.17 0.08 9.08
N SER A 51 7.88 -1.04 9.14
CA SER A 51 7.70 -2.09 10.15
C SER A 51 8.89 -2.15 11.10
N GLY A 52 8.70 -2.68 12.30
CA GLY A 52 9.79 -2.95 13.24
C GLY A 52 10.48 -1.72 13.80
N VAL A 53 9.85 -0.54 13.74
CA VAL A 53 10.43 0.74 14.20
C VAL A 53 9.88 1.20 15.54
N VAL A 54 8.80 0.57 16.01
CA VAL A 54 8.15 0.89 17.28
C VAL A 54 7.94 -0.40 18.07
N GLN A 55 8.31 -0.36 19.34
CA GLN A 55 7.99 -1.38 20.35
C GLN A 55 7.41 -0.70 21.57
N VAL A 56 6.25 -1.16 22.02
CA VAL A 56 5.59 -0.69 23.23
C VAL A 56 5.80 -1.70 24.33
N HIS A 57 6.58 -1.33 25.34
CA HIS A 57 6.73 -2.12 26.56
C HIS A 57 5.61 -1.77 27.52
N TRP A 58 4.98 -2.78 28.10
CA TRP A 58 3.83 -2.57 28.97
C TRP A 58 3.91 -3.44 30.23
N GLU A 59 3.31 -2.90 31.29
CA GLU A 59 3.04 -3.59 32.52
C GLU A 59 1.60 -3.34 32.92
N LEU A 60 0.79 -4.39 33.07
CA LEU A 60 -0.61 -4.33 33.40
C LEU A 60 -0.98 -5.49 34.31
N GLU A 61 -1.58 -5.20 35.48
CA GLU A 61 -2.06 -6.21 36.45
C GLU A 61 -0.99 -7.24 36.83
N GLY A 62 0.27 -6.78 37.03
CA GLY A 62 1.40 -7.66 37.35
C GLY A 62 1.92 -8.54 36.22
N ARG A 63 1.38 -8.37 35.01
CA ARG A 63 1.90 -8.97 33.77
C ARG A 63 2.68 -7.91 33.01
N HIS A 64 3.74 -8.32 32.35
CA HIS A 64 4.53 -7.45 31.49
C HIS A 64 4.75 -8.07 30.12
N GLY A 65 5.02 -7.26 29.14
CA GLY A 65 5.26 -7.72 27.80
C GLY A 65 5.70 -6.62 26.85
N THR A 66 5.83 -7.01 25.60
CA THR A 66 6.16 -6.08 24.51
C THR A 66 5.20 -6.33 23.36
N VAL A 67 4.64 -5.27 22.78
CA VAL A 67 3.86 -5.34 21.57
C VAL A 67 4.53 -4.53 20.48
N GLU A 68 4.59 -5.10 19.30
CA GLU A 68 5.12 -4.49 18.08
C GLU A 68 4.01 -4.42 17.04
N PRO A 69 3.63 -3.22 16.58
CA PRO A 69 2.63 -3.09 15.52
C PRO A 69 3.12 -3.70 14.22
N ALA A 70 2.20 -3.98 13.29
CA ALA A 70 2.55 -4.46 11.96
C ALA A 70 3.31 -3.39 11.18
N PHE A 71 2.75 -2.16 11.18
CA PHE A 71 3.33 -0.99 10.53
C PHE A 71 3.03 0.27 11.35
N VAL A 72 3.88 1.27 11.18
CA VAL A 72 3.58 2.67 11.42
C VAL A 72 3.62 3.40 10.10
N ALA A 73 2.71 4.37 9.92
CA ALA A 73 2.60 5.12 8.67
C ALA A 73 2.35 6.60 8.96
N ARG A 74 2.57 7.42 7.95
CA ARG A 74 2.20 8.83 7.93
C ARG A 74 1.37 9.11 6.70
N THR A 75 0.27 9.82 6.90
CA THR A 75 -0.62 10.27 5.85
C THR A 75 -0.14 11.61 5.26
N ARG A 76 -0.69 11.98 4.11
CA ARG A 76 -0.42 13.23 3.40
C ARG A 76 -0.74 14.47 4.26
N ASP A 77 -1.82 14.42 5.05
CA ASP A 77 -2.22 15.47 6.01
C ASP A 77 -1.42 15.43 7.33
N GLY A 78 -0.41 14.57 7.44
CA GLY A 78 0.54 14.50 8.56
C GLY A 78 0.09 13.63 9.73
N ARG A 79 -1.08 12.98 9.69
CA ARG A 79 -1.50 12.04 10.74
C ARG A 79 -0.53 10.87 10.85
N ARG A 80 -0.39 10.36 12.06
CA ARG A 80 0.42 9.18 12.35
C ARG A 80 -0.51 8.00 12.60
N LEU A 81 -0.38 6.97 11.76
CA LEU A 81 -1.17 5.74 11.84
C LEU A 81 -0.32 4.60 12.38
N VAL A 82 -0.92 3.78 13.20
CA VAL A 82 -0.31 2.53 13.71
C VAL A 82 -1.25 1.38 13.37
N PHE A 83 -0.76 0.42 12.60
CA PHE A 83 -1.54 -0.75 12.19
C PHE A 83 -1.25 -1.92 13.14
N SER A 84 -2.26 -2.30 13.92
CA SER A 84 -2.16 -3.43 14.84
C SER A 84 -2.19 -4.77 14.08
N ARG A 85 -1.42 -5.73 14.57
CA ARG A 85 -1.54 -7.13 14.08
C ARG A 85 -2.87 -7.72 14.56
N PRO A 86 -3.41 -8.73 13.85
CA PRO A 86 -4.51 -9.52 14.41
C PRO A 86 -4.15 -10.02 15.81
N PRO A 87 -5.08 -10.01 16.77
CA PRO A 87 -4.82 -10.45 18.12
C PRO A 87 -4.32 -11.90 18.12
N ARG A 88 -3.32 -12.18 18.95
CA ARG A 88 -2.75 -13.53 19.09
C ARG A 88 -3.53 -14.39 20.09
N ASP A 89 -4.26 -13.75 20.96
CA ASP A 89 -5.08 -14.38 21.97
C ASP A 89 -6.41 -13.62 22.17
N GLU A 90 -7.32 -14.25 22.90
CA GLU A 90 -8.63 -13.65 23.18
C GLU A 90 -8.59 -12.58 24.28
N SER A 91 -7.43 -12.35 24.92
CA SER A 91 -7.31 -11.39 26.03
C SER A 91 -7.43 -9.93 25.58
N GLY A 92 -7.11 -9.65 24.32
CA GLY A 92 -7.12 -8.30 23.76
C GLY A 92 -6.15 -7.31 24.43
N VAL A 93 -5.20 -7.80 25.23
CA VAL A 93 -4.24 -6.96 25.97
C VAL A 93 -3.36 -6.17 25.01
N GLU A 94 -2.83 -6.81 23.95
CA GLU A 94 -1.98 -6.13 22.98
C GLU A 94 -2.70 -4.96 22.30
N GLU A 95 -3.96 -5.13 21.95
CA GLU A 95 -4.78 -4.07 21.33
C GLU A 95 -5.06 -2.92 22.32
N ARG A 96 -5.39 -3.24 23.57
CA ARG A 96 -5.60 -2.20 24.62
C ARG A 96 -4.35 -1.40 24.85
N VAL A 97 -3.20 -2.07 24.95
CA VAL A 97 -1.89 -1.42 25.13
C VAL A 97 -1.56 -0.49 23.96
N LEU A 98 -1.72 -0.96 22.72
CA LEU A 98 -1.49 -0.13 21.54
C LEU A 98 -2.43 1.07 21.50
N ARG A 99 -3.72 0.89 21.85
CA ARG A 99 -4.70 1.98 21.89
C ARG A 99 -4.32 3.02 22.91
N GLN A 100 -3.98 2.61 24.13
CA GLN A 100 -3.54 3.53 25.18
C GLN A 100 -2.28 4.28 24.76
N ALA A 101 -1.26 3.59 24.25
CA ALA A 101 -0.04 4.23 23.77
C ALA A 101 -0.30 5.19 22.60
N GLY A 102 -1.27 4.85 21.74
CA GLY A 102 -1.74 5.71 20.65
C GLY A 102 -2.36 7.00 21.17
N ASP A 103 -3.27 6.90 22.14
CA ASP A 103 -3.92 8.05 22.75
C ASP A 103 -2.89 8.99 23.41
N GLU A 104 -1.91 8.44 24.13
CA GLU A 104 -0.84 9.20 24.76
C GLU A 104 0.11 9.89 23.76
N ALA A 105 0.36 9.23 22.61
CA ALA A 105 1.28 9.72 21.59
C ALA A 105 0.59 10.55 20.49
N GLY A 106 -0.73 10.67 20.50
CA GLY A 106 -1.52 11.30 19.44
C GLY A 106 -1.46 10.50 18.13
N TRP A 107 -1.43 9.17 18.20
CA TRP A 107 -1.41 8.27 17.06
C TRP A 107 -2.77 7.59 16.88
N GLU A 108 -3.20 7.45 15.65
CA GLU A 108 -4.43 6.72 15.31
C GLU A 108 -4.14 5.23 15.14
N ILE A 109 -4.81 4.40 15.94
CA ILE A 109 -4.64 2.93 15.86
C ILE A 109 -5.69 2.35 14.92
N ARG A 110 -5.25 1.61 13.91
CA ARG A 110 -6.11 0.89 12.95
C ARG A 110 -5.78 -0.60 12.93
N PRO A 111 -6.76 -1.48 12.73
CA PRO A 111 -6.46 -2.89 12.46
C PRO A 111 -5.77 -3.02 11.11
N LEU A 112 -4.81 -3.96 11.01
CA LEU A 112 -4.15 -4.27 9.75
C LEU A 112 -5.17 -4.83 8.75
N GLN A 113 -5.32 -4.15 7.63
CA GLN A 113 -6.14 -4.63 6.52
C GLN A 113 -5.26 -5.39 5.52
N VAL A 114 -5.83 -6.43 4.94
CA VAL A 114 -5.17 -7.28 3.95
C VAL A 114 -6.10 -7.42 2.75
N PRO A 115 -5.69 -7.09 1.53
CA PRO A 115 -6.51 -7.28 0.36
C PRO A 115 -6.75 -8.77 0.14
N GLN A 116 -7.96 -9.11 -0.30
CA GLN A 116 -8.35 -10.51 -0.52
C GLN A 116 -8.97 -10.71 -1.90
N GLY A 117 -8.97 -11.96 -2.37
CA GLY A 117 -9.66 -12.37 -3.58
C GLY A 117 -9.26 -11.54 -4.80
N VAL A 118 -10.27 -10.99 -5.46
CA VAL A 118 -10.11 -10.20 -6.69
C VAL A 118 -9.25 -8.96 -6.48
N LEU A 119 -9.49 -8.23 -5.38
CA LEU A 119 -8.70 -7.02 -5.08
C LEU A 119 -7.22 -7.35 -4.91
N ARG A 120 -6.88 -8.44 -4.20
CA ARG A 120 -5.50 -8.86 -4.01
C ARG A 120 -4.81 -9.13 -5.34
N SER A 121 -5.43 -9.95 -6.21
CA SER A 121 -4.84 -10.28 -7.50
C SER A 121 -4.74 -9.07 -8.45
N SER A 122 -5.68 -8.15 -8.38
CA SER A 122 -5.67 -6.93 -9.18
C SER A 122 -4.55 -5.98 -8.72
N LEU A 123 -4.35 -5.82 -7.42
CA LEU A 123 -3.25 -5.04 -6.87
C LEU A 123 -1.88 -5.68 -7.18
N GLU A 124 -1.76 -7.01 -7.12
CA GLU A 124 -0.54 -7.71 -7.53
C GLU A 124 -0.17 -7.41 -8.99
N ASN A 125 -1.17 -7.43 -9.90
CA ASN A 125 -0.94 -7.09 -11.30
C ASN A 125 -0.48 -5.62 -11.47
N ALA A 126 -1.11 -4.67 -10.79
CA ALA A 126 -0.73 -3.26 -10.86
C ALA A 126 0.63 -2.98 -10.22
N ALA A 127 0.96 -3.66 -9.10
CA ALA A 127 2.21 -3.50 -8.37
C ALA A 127 3.47 -3.82 -9.19
N HIS A 128 3.37 -4.67 -10.22
CA HIS A 128 4.47 -4.90 -11.14
C HIS A 128 4.93 -3.62 -11.88
N PHE A 129 4.06 -2.61 -11.96
CA PHE A 129 4.30 -1.35 -12.64
C PHE A 129 4.46 -0.18 -11.66
N SER A 130 4.62 -0.45 -10.36
CA SER A 130 4.79 0.58 -9.34
C SER A 130 6.14 1.29 -9.39
N SER A 131 7.16 0.67 -10.00
CA SER A 131 8.51 1.21 -10.11
C SER A 131 8.55 2.54 -10.88
N PRO A 132 9.38 3.52 -10.45
CA PRO A 132 9.58 4.78 -11.17
C PRO A 132 10.00 4.64 -12.64
N GLU A 133 10.53 3.51 -13.04
CA GLU A 133 10.87 3.24 -14.47
C GLU A 133 9.64 3.21 -15.38
N PHE A 134 8.44 2.96 -14.81
CA PHE A 134 7.17 3.00 -15.52
C PHE A 134 6.44 4.34 -15.36
N ALA A 135 7.00 5.29 -14.61
CA ALA A 135 6.40 6.62 -14.49
C ALA A 135 6.48 7.36 -15.83
N PRO A 136 5.36 7.78 -16.42
CA PRO A 136 5.35 8.59 -17.61
C PRO A 136 5.90 10.00 -17.32
N ASP A 137 6.47 10.64 -18.32
CA ASP A 137 6.67 12.10 -18.28
C ASP A 137 5.31 12.84 -18.39
N ASP A 138 5.31 14.14 -18.12
CA ASP A 138 4.08 14.95 -18.07
C ASP A 138 3.29 14.89 -19.40
N HIS A 139 3.97 14.95 -20.54
CA HIS A 139 3.32 14.89 -21.85
C HIS A 139 2.65 13.52 -22.07
N VAL A 140 3.36 12.43 -21.80
CA VAL A 140 2.82 11.05 -21.93
C VAL A 140 1.66 10.85 -20.97
N ARG A 141 1.76 11.37 -19.73
CA ARG A 141 0.71 11.34 -18.73
C ARG A 141 -0.55 12.04 -19.22
N GLU A 142 -0.46 13.29 -19.71
CA GLU A 142 -1.58 14.05 -20.22
C GLU A 142 -2.28 13.34 -21.39
N VAL A 143 -1.54 12.83 -22.37
CA VAL A 143 -2.10 12.08 -23.50
C VAL A 143 -2.84 10.82 -23.03
N LEU A 144 -2.29 10.08 -22.06
CA LEU A 144 -2.98 8.90 -21.54
C LEU A 144 -4.25 9.28 -20.76
N LEU A 145 -4.22 10.31 -19.94
CA LEU A 145 -5.42 10.78 -19.23
C LEU A 145 -6.52 11.23 -20.20
N GLU A 146 -6.16 11.90 -21.31
CA GLU A 146 -7.11 12.24 -22.36
C GLU A 146 -7.69 10.99 -23.06
N VAL A 147 -6.84 10.02 -23.41
CA VAL A 147 -7.27 8.76 -24.01
C VAL A 147 -8.25 8.02 -23.11
N PHE A 148 -8.00 8.04 -21.81
CA PHE A 148 -8.83 7.38 -20.80
C PHE A 148 -9.87 8.31 -20.13
N ALA A 149 -10.17 9.48 -20.71
CA ALA A 149 -11.27 10.33 -20.25
C ALA A 149 -12.63 9.59 -20.26
N ALA A 150 -12.77 8.57 -21.09
CA ALA A 150 -13.88 7.61 -21.08
C ALA A 150 -13.35 6.18 -20.89
N PRO A 151 -14.15 5.26 -20.31
CA PRO A 151 -13.72 3.87 -20.08
C PRO A 151 -13.25 3.17 -21.36
N ARG A 152 -12.04 2.65 -21.36
CA ARG A 152 -11.44 1.88 -22.47
C ARG A 152 -10.66 0.69 -21.95
N PRO A 153 -10.52 -0.42 -22.71
CA PRO A 153 -9.63 -1.51 -22.35
C PRO A 153 -8.20 -1.00 -22.17
N LEU A 154 -7.57 -1.30 -21.02
CA LEU A 154 -6.28 -0.73 -20.60
C LEU A 154 -5.22 -0.83 -21.69
N GLN A 155 -4.91 -2.05 -22.16
CA GLN A 155 -3.85 -2.26 -23.15
C GLN A 155 -4.19 -1.67 -24.52
N ALA A 156 -5.42 -1.89 -25.00
CA ALA A 156 -5.84 -1.38 -26.31
C ALA A 156 -5.93 0.15 -26.33
N GLY A 157 -6.45 0.76 -25.26
CA GLY A 157 -6.50 2.22 -25.11
C GLY A 157 -5.09 2.83 -25.09
N ALA A 158 -4.20 2.26 -24.28
CA ALA A 158 -2.83 2.73 -24.22
C ALA A 158 -2.07 2.61 -25.57
N LEU A 159 -2.23 1.52 -26.30
CA LEU A 159 -1.61 1.37 -27.62
C LEU A 159 -2.21 2.33 -28.65
N ALA A 160 -3.51 2.62 -28.57
CA ALA A 160 -4.20 3.56 -29.47
C ALA A 160 -3.79 5.04 -29.25
N SER A 161 -3.11 5.36 -28.13
CA SER A 161 -2.56 6.69 -27.85
C SER A 161 -1.46 7.15 -28.84
N GLY A 162 -0.85 6.21 -29.58
CA GLY A 162 0.29 6.50 -30.46
C GLY A 162 1.65 6.65 -29.74
N LEU A 163 1.70 6.49 -28.41
CA LEU A 163 2.91 6.64 -27.60
C LEU A 163 3.88 5.44 -27.67
N GLY A 164 3.58 4.45 -28.52
CA GLY A 164 4.44 3.29 -28.78
C GLY A 164 4.25 2.15 -27.77
N LEU A 165 5.18 1.19 -27.81
CA LEU A 165 5.06 -0.10 -27.11
C LEU A 165 5.17 0.02 -25.57
N LYS A 166 5.68 1.11 -25.05
CA LYS A 166 5.78 1.35 -23.60
C LYS A 166 4.48 1.89 -22.98
N ALA A 167 3.57 2.42 -23.80
CA ALA A 167 2.34 3.05 -23.33
C ALA A 167 1.49 2.17 -22.39
N PRO A 168 1.33 0.84 -22.61
CA PRO A 168 0.65 -0.01 -21.63
C PRO A 168 1.30 -0.01 -20.25
N GLY A 169 2.64 -0.04 -20.16
CA GLY A 169 3.34 0.03 -18.87
C GLY A 169 3.08 1.34 -18.14
N TYR A 170 3.08 2.46 -18.84
CA TYR A 170 2.71 3.76 -18.29
C TYR A 170 1.26 3.80 -17.82
N ALA A 171 0.32 3.24 -18.59
CA ALA A 171 -1.08 3.18 -18.19
C ALA A 171 -1.28 2.31 -16.92
N TRP A 172 -0.57 1.18 -16.79
CA TRP A 172 -0.55 0.39 -15.57
C TRP A 172 0.00 1.18 -14.37
N HIS A 173 1.06 1.97 -14.59
CA HIS A 173 1.61 2.84 -13.56
C HIS A 173 0.60 3.88 -13.10
N LEU A 174 -0.12 4.50 -14.03
CA LEU A 174 -1.19 5.45 -13.69
C LEU A 174 -2.37 4.79 -12.94
N VAL A 175 -2.64 3.50 -13.16
CA VAL A 175 -3.58 2.74 -12.32
C VAL A 175 -3.01 2.55 -10.91
N TRP A 176 -1.72 2.25 -10.78
CA TRP A 176 -1.07 2.11 -9.48
C TRP A 176 -1.07 3.42 -8.69
N THR A 177 -0.81 4.54 -9.33
CA THR A 177 -0.81 5.87 -8.68
C THR A 177 -2.22 6.43 -8.44
N GLY A 178 -3.27 5.75 -8.92
CA GLY A 178 -4.66 6.17 -8.75
C GLY A 178 -5.14 7.23 -9.74
N GLU A 179 -4.31 7.64 -10.70
CA GLU A 179 -4.68 8.59 -11.74
C GLU A 179 -5.60 7.99 -12.81
N LEU A 180 -5.44 6.69 -13.06
CA LEU A 180 -6.44 5.87 -13.72
C LEU A 180 -7.07 4.92 -12.70
N THR A 181 -8.34 4.63 -12.87
CA THR A 181 -9.09 3.72 -12.01
C THR A 181 -9.87 2.69 -12.81
N CYS A 182 -10.40 1.69 -12.14
CA CYS A 182 -11.19 0.61 -12.72
C CYS A 182 -12.28 0.15 -11.74
N ASP A 183 -13.09 -0.81 -12.15
CA ASP A 183 -14.00 -1.52 -11.26
C ASP A 183 -13.22 -2.57 -10.44
N TRP A 184 -12.76 -2.20 -9.25
CA TRP A 184 -11.97 -3.05 -8.34
C TRP A 184 -12.73 -4.29 -7.80
N THR A 185 -14.02 -4.42 -8.12
CA THR A 185 -14.80 -5.64 -7.81
C THR A 185 -14.57 -6.75 -8.84
N LYS A 186 -13.92 -6.43 -9.97
CA LYS A 186 -13.59 -7.33 -11.06
C LYS A 186 -12.07 -7.48 -11.19
N PRO A 187 -11.58 -8.61 -11.77
CA PRO A 187 -10.16 -8.77 -12.03
C PRO A 187 -9.62 -7.68 -12.95
N LEU A 188 -8.53 -7.03 -12.54
CA LEU A 188 -7.82 -6.09 -13.39
C LEU A 188 -6.89 -6.84 -14.34
N LEU A 189 -7.22 -6.81 -15.61
CA LEU A 189 -6.54 -7.48 -16.71
C LEU A 189 -6.18 -6.46 -17.80
N PRO A 190 -5.30 -6.79 -18.76
CA PRO A 190 -5.00 -5.93 -19.91
C PRO A 190 -6.24 -5.51 -20.72
N THR A 191 -7.31 -6.31 -20.66
CA THR A 191 -8.58 -6.07 -21.35
C THR A 191 -9.62 -5.36 -20.48
N SER A 192 -9.33 -5.10 -19.20
CA SER A 192 -10.25 -4.43 -18.30
C SER A 192 -10.45 -2.98 -18.69
N PRO A 193 -11.68 -2.45 -18.65
CA PRO A 193 -11.93 -1.04 -18.85
C PRO A 193 -11.34 -0.25 -17.67
N VAL A 194 -10.57 0.79 -18.02
CA VAL A 194 -10.03 1.78 -17.08
C VAL A 194 -10.40 3.18 -17.57
N TRP A 195 -10.41 4.14 -16.67
CA TRP A 195 -10.72 5.54 -16.97
C TRP A 195 -9.98 6.49 -16.03
N ALA A 196 -9.84 7.76 -16.42
CA ALA A 196 -9.22 8.78 -15.59
C ALA A 196 -10.00 8.99 -14.29
N SER A 197 -9.29 9.04 -13.18
CA SER A 197 -9.88 9.29 -11.85
C SER A 197 -10.31 10.75 -11.75
N GLN A 198 -11.53 11.02 -11.29
CA GLN A 198 -12.01 12.39 -11.05
C GLN A 198 -11.34 13.08 -9.83
N ALA A 199 -10.52 12.33 -9.08
CA ALA A 199 -9.82 12.88 -7.92
C ALA A 199 -8.65 13.81 -8.30
N ALA A 200 -8.17 13.77 -9.56
CA ALA A 200 -7.08 14.64 -10.03
C ALA A 200 -7.48 16.11 -10.15
N ASP A 201 -8.78 16.40 -10.32
CA ASP A 201 -9.27 17.77 -10.55
C ASP A 201 -9.60 18.56 -9.28
N ALA A 202 -9.52 17.92 -8.10
CA ALA A 202 -9.93 18.55 -6.84
C ALA A 202 -8.77 19.25 -6.08
N GLU A 203 -7.52 19.10 -6.51
CA GLU A 203 -6.35 19.74 -5.87
C GLU A 203 -5.92 21.06 -6.53
N GLU A 204 -6.48 21.46 -7.68
CA GLU A 204 -6.17 22.73 -8.35
C GLU A 204 -7.24 23.83 -8.17
N ALA A 205 -8.26 23.62 -7.35
CA ALA A 205 -9.30 24.60 -7.02
C ALA A 205 -9.22 25.03 -5.53
#